data_1a34735f63f5c349300ed90e799cede8
#
_entry.id   1a34735f63f5c349300ed90e799cede8
#
_cell.length_a   1.000
_cell.length_b   1.000
_cell.length_c   1.000
_cell.angle_alpha   90.00
_cell.angle_beta   90.00
_cell.angle_gamma   90.00
#
_symmetry.space_group_name_H-M   'P 1'
#
loop_
_entity.id
_entity.type
_entity.pdbx_description
1 polymer ?
#
loop_
_entity_poly.entity_id
_entity_poly.type
_entity_poly.pdbx_seq_one_letter_code
_entity_poly.pdbx_strand_id
1 'polypeptide(L)'
;MRVFFRTRAAALALILNVGVILGVFVGAAAFAGAAKTKPASAAAYAAAAQSGYAKAAAAPSPVAAKPASPPVASLPKPTPGALDCLAAAVYYEARGESVAGRAAVAQVVLNRTRRAGYPKSICAVVYQGEQRGDCQFSFVCNGAMRGPRERFAWLDARRVAARALGGYVMTEVGKATSFHSAAAHAPSGAVRLGGHVFFT
;
A
#
# COMPACT_ATOMS: atom_id res chain seq x y z
N MET A 1 -10.30 -7.57 -63.86
CA MET A 1 -8.87 -7.83 -63.75
C MET A 1 -8.65 -8.80 -62.61
N ARG A 2 -8.22 -10.03 -62.95
CA ARG A 2 -8.00 -11.15 -62.02
C ARG A 2 -6.55 -11.05 -61.51
N VAL A 3 -6.32 -11.16 -60.20
CA VAL A 3 -5.00 -11.38 -59.66
C VAL A 3 -5.01 -12.59 -58.72
N PHE A 4 -4.30 -13.60 -59.21
CA PHE A 4 -3.96 -14.84 -58.51
C PHE A 4 -3.06 -14.56 -57.30
N PHE A 5 -3.35 -15.14 -56.15
CA PHE A 5 -2.35 -15.34 -55.10
C PHE A 5 -2.17 -16.82 -54.82
N ARG A 6 -0.97 -17.27 -55.11
CA ARG A 6 -0.46 -18.64 -54.97
C ARG A 6 -0.18 -18.93 -53.48
N THR A 7 -0.75 -20.03 -53.05
CA THR A 7 -0.36 -20.79 -51.85
C THR A 7 1.06 -21.37 -52.00
N ARG A 8 1.95 -21.03 -51.05
CA ARG A 8 3.18 -21.82 -50.77
C ARG A 8 3.62 -21.45 -49.35
N ALA A 9 3.38 -22.34 -48.38
CA ALA A 9 4.19 -22.55 -47.18
C ALA A 9 3.49 -23.52 -46.21
N ALA A 10 3.54 -24.79 -46.57
CA ALA A 10 3.22 -25.88 -45.65
C ALA A 10 4.21 -27.00 -45.93
N ALA A 11 5.37 -27.00 -45.28
CA ALA A 11 6.25 -28.16 -45.12
C ALA A 11 7.60 -27.68 -44.57
N LEU A 12 7.74 -27.51 -43.24
CA LEU A 12 9.04 -27.51 -42.52
C LEU A 12 8.82 -27.28 -40.99
N ALA A 13 8.16 -28.22 -40.33
CA ALA A 13 8.14 -28.25 -38.88
C ALA A 13 7.83 -29.66 -38.33
N LEU A 14 8.61 -30.65 -38.76
CA LEU A 14 8.44 -32.03 -38.25
C LEU A 14 9.77 -32.78 -38.12
N ILE A 15 10.85 -32.14 -37.72
CA ILE A 15 12.12 -32.83 -37.35
C ILE A 15 12.80 -31.97 -36.27
N LEU A 16 12.36 -32.03 -35.01
CA LEU A 16 13.13 -31.56 -33.84
C LEU A 16 12.43 -31.94 -32.52
N ASN A 17 12.00 -33.20 -32.38
CA ASN A 17 11.45 -33.64 -31.08
C ASN A 17 11.85 -35.09 -30.71
N VAL A 18 13.03 -35.57 -31.08
CA VAL A 18 13.53 -36.92 -30.70
C VAL A 18 14.87 -36.90 -29.96
N GLY A 19 15.38 -35.72 -29.55
CA GLY A 19 16.72 -35.59 -28.98
C GLY A 19 16.82 -35.30 -27.47
N VAL A 20 15.76 -35.32 -26.68
CA VAL A 20 15.83 -34.89 -25.24
C VAL A 20 15.35 -35.96 -24.24
N ILE A 21 15.23 -37.22 -24.60
CA ILE A 21 14.76 -38.29 -23.68
C ILE A 21 15.89 -39.26 -23.24
N LEU A 22 17.15 -38.95 -23.43
CA LEU A 22 18.25 -39.82 -22.96
C LEU A 22 19.35 -39.03 -22.23
N GLY A 23 19.02 -38.38 -21.09
CA GLY A 23 20.04 -37.64 -20.37
C GLY A 23 19.76 -37.31 -18.91
N VAL A 24 18.78 -37.94 -18.26
CA VAL A 24 18.51 -37.66 -16.81
C VAL A 24 18.27 -38.97 -16.07
N PHE A 25 19.29 -39.81 -15.98
CA PHE A 25 19.35 -40.92 -15.01
C PHE A 25 20.77 -41.12 -14.49
N VAL A 26 21.39 -40.13 -13.87
CA VAL A 26 22.49 -40.34 -12.89
C VAL A 26 22.48 -39.11 -11.97
N GLY A 27 22.02 -39.27 -10.74
CA GLY A 27 22.12 -38.19 -9.73
C GLY A 27 21.11 -38.26 -8.61
N ALA A 28 20.64 -39.47 -8.23
CA ALA A 28 19.81 -39.64 -7.05
C ALA A 28 20.62 -40.35 -5.96
N ALA A 29 21.54 -39.65 -5.30
CA ALA A 29 22.08 -40.10 -4.01
C ALA A 29 22.55 -38.86 -3.23
N ALA A 30 22.06 -38.70 -1.99
CA ALA A 30 22.44 -37.74 -0.96
C ALA A 30 21.63 -36.46 -0.81
N PHE A 31 20.36 -36.60 -0.39
CA PHE A 31 19.69 -35.64 0.50
C PHE A 31 18.76 -36.40 1.47
N ALA A 32 19.33 -37.29 2.27
CA ALA A 32 18.67 -37.81 3.46
C ALA A 32 19.14 -36.95 4.64
N GLY A 33 18.31 -35.98 5.09
CA GLY A 33 18.64 -35.16 6.24
C GLY A 33 17.77 -33.93 6.43
N ALA A 34 16.58 -33.84 5.84
CA ALA A 34 15.59 -32.86 6.26
C ALA A 34 14.92 -33.38 7.53
N ALA A 35 15.41 -32.96 8.70
CA ALA A 35 14.71 -33.11 9.97
C ALA A 35 13.30 -32.55 9.81
N LYS A 36 12.28 -33.41 9.92
CA LYS A 36 10.88 -33.02 10.01
C LYS A 36 10.71 -32.24 11.31
N THR A 37 10.85 -30.92 11.27
CA THR A 37 10.44 -30.06 12.38
C THR A 37 8.93 -30.16 12.49
N LYS A 38 8.48 -30.86 13.53
CA LYS A 38 7.07 -30.95 13.89
C LYS A 38 6.58 -29.53 14.11
N PRO A 39 5.44 -29.09 13.49
CA PRO A 39 4.94 -27.76 13.74
C PRO A 39 4.68 -27.60 15.22
N ALA A 40 5.21 -26.54 15.82
CA ALA A 40 4.98 -26.23 17.23
C ALA A 40 3.48 -26.06 17.45
N SER A 41 2.94 -26.71 18.46
CA SER A 41 1.52 -26.63 18.80
C SER A 41 1.14 -25.20 19.19
N ALA A 42 -0.11 -24.79 18.95
CA ALA A 42 -0.61 -23.47 19.33
C ALA A 42 -0.36 -23.12 20.82
N ALA A 43 -0.27 -24.12 21.68
CA ALA A 43 0.12 -23.99 23.09
C ALA A 43 1.57 -23.50 23.28
N ALA A 44 2.50 -23.88 22.40
CA ALA A 44 3.89 -23.42 22.47
C ALA A 44 4.03 -21.94 22.09
N TYR A 45 3.23 -21.45 21.15
CA TYR A 45 3.17 -20.02 20.81
C TYR A 45 2.55 -19.19 21.93
N ALA A 46 1.52 -19.70 22.62
CA ALA A 46 0.90 -19.02 23.76
C ALA A 46 1.87 -18.90 24.95
N ALA A 47 2.66 -19.92 25.24
CA ALA A 47 3.67 -19.91 26.31
C ALA A 47 4.84 -18.93 26.02
N ALA A 48 5.29 -18.86 24.76
CA ALA A 48 6.33 -17.93 24.35
C ALA A 48 5.88 -16.45 24.44
N ALA A 49 4.63 -16.19 24.12
CA ALA A 49 4.04 -14.85 24.24
C ALA A 49 3.96 -14.37 25.69
N GLN A 50 3.63 -15.26 26.63
CA GLN A 50 3.53 -14.93 28.06
C GLN A 50 4.89 -14.70 28.72
N SER A 51 5.93 -15.44 28.30
CA SER A 51 7.30 -15.29 28.82
C SER A 51 7.93 -13.95 28.45
N GLY A 52 7.60 -13.41 27.28
CA GLY A 52 8.10 -12.10 26.81
C GLY A 52 7.54 -10.91 27.60
N TYR A 53 6.30 -11.01 28.06
CA TYR A 53 5.65 -9.93 28.82
C TYR A 53 6.02 -9.88 30.30
N ALA A 54 6.39 -11.01 30.90
CA ALA A 54 6.73 -11.08 32.32
C ALA A 54 8.11 -10.45 32.64
N LYS A 55 9.02 -10.34 31.67
CA LYS A 55 10.37 -9.79 31.89
C LYS A 55 10.44 -8.26 31.76
N ALA A 56 9.38 -7.63 31.26
CA ALA A 56 9.30 -6.16 31.10
C ALA A 56 8.69 -5.43 32.33
N ALA A 57 8.20 -6.16 33.35
CA ALA A 57 7.47 -5.58 34.47
C ALA A 57 8.31 -5.29 35.73
N ALA A 58 9.63 -5.50 35.71
CA ALA A 58 10.47 -5.37 36.91
C ALA A 58 11.66 -4.43 36.69
N ALA A 59 11.43 -3.13 36.60
CA ALA A 59 12.36 -2.09 37.06
C ALA A 59 11.62 -0.72 37.07
N PRO A 60 11.44 -0.05 38.22
CA PRO A 60 11.03 1.35 38.22
C PRO A 60 12.24 2.20 37.86
N SER A 61 12.28 2.72 36.63
CA SER A 61 13.22 3.77 36.26
C SER A 61 12.79 5.09 36.89
N PRO A 62 13.73 5.93 37.38
CA PRO A 62 13.39 7.23 37.93
C PRO A 62 12.73 8.10 36.86
N VAL A 63 11.55 8.62 37.17
CA VAL A 63 10.78 9.51 36.33
C VAL A 63 11.57 10.81 36.15
N ALA A 64 12.31 10.91 35.02
CA ALA A 64 12.78 12.21 34.55
C ALA A 64 11.56 13.03 34.15
N ALA A 65 11.49 14.25 34.68
CA ALA A 65 10.40 15.18 34.44
C ALA A 65 10.15 15.32 32.94
N LYS A 66 8.94 14.94 32.54
CA LYS A 66 8.43 15.05 31.16
C LYS A 66 8.51 16.51 30.74
N PRO A 67 9.20 16.91 29.68
CA PRO A 67 9.07 18.24 29.14
C PRO A 67 7.60 18.47 28.81
N ALA A 68 7.04 19.59 29.28
CA ALA A 68 5.65 19.95 29.04
C ALA A 68 5.41 19.95 27.54
N SER A 69 4.56 19.03 27.07
CA SER A 69 4.11 19.03 25.70
C SER A 69 3.44 20.38 25.42
N PRO A 70 3.75 21.06 24.30
CA PRO A 70 3.02 22.29 23.95
C PRO A 70 1.51 21.97 23.92
N PRO A 71 0.64 22.93 24.25
CA PRO A 71 -0.80 22.70 24.25
C PRO A 71 -1.20 22.19 22.86
N VAL A 72 -1.74 20.98 22.82
CA VAL A 72 -2.30 20.42 21.60
C VAL A 72 -3.49 21.29 21.29
N ALA A 73 -3.34 22.22 20.33
CA ALA A 73 -4.47 22.96 19.80
C ALA A 73 -5.50 21.91 19.40
N SER A 74 -6.68 21.94 20.01
CA SER A 74 -7.74 21.00 19.79
C SER A 74 -8.05 20.94 18.30
N LEU A 75 -7.63 19.86 17.63
CA LEU A 75 -7.94 19.66 16.23
C LEU A 75 -9.47 19.65 16.07
N PRO A 76 -10.02 20.40 15.12
CA PRO A 76 -11.46 20.40 14.89
C PRO A 76 -11.94 18.97 14.67
N LYS A 77 -13.02 18.58 15.34
CA LYS A 77 -13.62 17.25 15.23
C LYS A 77 -13.89 16.97 13.73
N PRO A 78 -13.40 15.85 13.18
CA PRO A 78 -13.61 15.54 11.77
C PRO A 78 -15.11 15.53 11.45
N THR A 79 -15.51 16.20 10.36
CA THR A 79 -16.87 16.05 9.85
C THR A 79 -17.06 14.62 9.35
N PRO A 80 -18.25 14.01 9.52
CA PRO A 80 -18.51 12.62 9.06
C PRO A 80 -18.11 12.38 7.60
N GLY A 81 -18.33 13.33 6.72
CA GLY A 81 -17.93 13.25 5.32
C GLY A 81 -16.41 13.25 5.12
N ALA A 82 -15.64 13.98 5.92
CA ALA A 82 -14.17 14.03 5.80
C ALA A 82 -13.52 12.68 6.02
N LEU A 83 -14.02 11.90 6.97
CA LEU A 83 -13.53 10.55 7.23
C LEU A 83 -13.73 9.62 6.02
N ASP A 84 -14.94 9.64 5.45
CA ASP A 84 -15.26 8.76 4.32
C ASP A 84 -14.54 9.19 3.04
N CYS A 85 -14.41 10.48 2.79
CA CYS A 85 -13.62 10.99 1.67
C CYS A 85 -12.14 10.58 1.78
N LEU A 86 -11.52 10.76 2.95
CA LEU A 86 -10.13 10.37 3.15
C LEU A 86 -9.95 8.85 3.08
N ALA A 87 -10.89 8.08 3.64
CA ALA A 87 -10.88 6.63 3.55
C ALA A 87 -11.02 6.15 2.10
N ALA A 88 -11.80 6.83 1.27
CA ALA A 88 -11.91 6.51 -0.15
C ALA A 88 -10.56 6.70 -0.86
N ALA A 89 -9.87 7.80 -0.66
CA ALA A 89 -8.54 8.01 -1.21
C ALA A 89 -7.57 6.90 -0.78
N VAL A 90 -7.49 6.58 0.51
CA VAL A 90 -6.64 5.50 1.04
C VAL A 90 -7.02 4.14 0.45
N TYR A 91 -8.31 3.83 0.34
CA TYR A 91 -8.79 2.55 -0.16
C TYR A 91 -8.46 2.35 -1.64
N TYR A 92 -8.79 3.30 -2.49
CA TYR A 92 -8.63 3.13 -3.93
C TYR A 92 -7.19 3.27 -4.40
N GLU A 93 -6.38 4.09 -3.73
CA GLU A 93 -4.99 4.33 -4.10
C GLU A 93 -4.01 3.36 -3.41
N ALA A 94 -4.30 2.88 -2.21
CA ALA A 94 -3.29 2.22 -1.38
C ALA A 94 -3.78 0.97 -0.62
N ARG A 95 -4.92 0.35 -0.98
CA ARG A 95 -5.42 -0.83 -0.23
C ARG A 95 -4.44 -2.01 -0.20
N GLY A 96 -3.60 -2.16 -1.23
CA GLY A 96 -2.55 -3.19 -1.31
C GLY A 96 -1.24 -2.84 -0.61
N GLU A 97 -1.13 -1.60 -0.09
CA GLU A 97 0.08 -1.11 0.53
C GLU A 97 0.20 -1.49 2.02
N SER A 98 1.41 -1.34 2.56
CA SER A 98 1.66 -1.40 4.00
C SER A 98 0.86 -0.32 4.74
N VAL A 99 0.75 -0.44 6.07
CA VAL A 99 0.11 0.60 6.90
C VAL A 99 0.79 1.97 6.69
N ALA A 100 2.11 1.99 6.55
CA ALA A 100 2.87 3.21 6.28
C ALA A 100 2.55 3.80 4.90
N GLY A 101 2.47 3.00 3.84
CA GLY A 101 2.09 3.45 2.50
C GLY A 101 0.68 4.04 2.47
N ARG A 102 -0.28 3.41 3.15
CA ARG A 102 -1.64 3.93 3.31
C ARG A 102 -1.67 5.27 4.07
N ALA A 103 -0.88 5.39 5.14
CA ALA A 103 -0.77 6.63 5.91
C ALA A 103 -0.13 7.76 5.08
N ALA A 104 0.83 7.43 4.22
CA ALA A 104 1.47 8.39 3.33
C ALA A 104 0.48 8.99 2.32
N VAL A 105 -0.39 8.18 1.72
CA VAL A 105 -1.47 8.67 0.84
C VAL A 105 -2.43 9.59 1.62
N ALA A 106 -2.83 9.22 2.84
CA ALA A 106 -3.64 10.09 3.68
C ALA A 106 -2.94 11.43 3.98
N GLN A 107 -1.63 11.39 4.27
CA GLN A 107 -0.84 12.59 4.53
C GLN A 107 -0.79 13.53 3.32
N VAL A 108 -0.67 13.01 2.10
CA VAL A 108 -0.71 13.83 0.88
C VAL A 108 -2.04 14.60 0.75
N VAL A 109 -3.17 13.94 1.00
CA VAL A 109 -4.49 14.62 0.98
C VAL A 109 -4.53 15.73 2.02
N LEU A 110 -4.06 15.48 3.24
CA LEU A 110 -4.00 16.50 4.30
C LEU A 110 -3.04 17.64 3.96
N ASN A 111 -1.89 17.36 3.35
CA ASN A 111 -0.95 18.38 2.91
C ASN A 111 -1.57 19.29 1.85
N ARG A 112 -2.32 18.72 0.90
CA ARG A 112 -3.05 19.50 -0.13
C ARG A 112 -4.02 20.49 0.51
N THR A 113 -4.80 20.10 1.51
CA THR A 113 -5.75 21.03 2.16
C THR A 113 -5.06 22.24 2.80
N ARG A 114 -3.79 22.10 3.17
CA ARG A 114 -2.98 23.16 3.82
C ARG A 114 -2.19 24.02 2.84
N ARG A 115 -1.95 23.51 1.63
CA ARG A 115 -1.14 24.22 0.61
C ARG A 115 -2.00 25.19 -0.21
N ALA A 116 -1.43 26.34 -0.57
CA ALA A 116 -2.04 27.26 -1.51
C ALA A 116 -2.25 26.56 -2.88
N GLY A 117 -3.29 26.94 -3.60
CA GLY A 117 -3.63 26.36 -4.90
C GLY A 117 -4.46 25.06 -4.84
N TYR A 118 -4.63 24.46 -3.64
CA TYR A 118 -5.50 23.30 -3.46
C TYR A 118 -6.80 23.66 -2.72
N PRO A 119 -7.88 22.87 -2.91
CA PRO A 119 -9.11 22.99 -2.14
C PRO A 119 -8.84 22.87 -0.62
N LYS A 120 -9.68 23.52 0.20
CA LYS A 120 -9.44 23.61 1.65
C LYS A 120 -10.17 22.55 2.47
N SER A 121 -10.97 21.70 1.86
CA SER A 121 -11.58 20.55 2.53
C SER A 121 -11.09 19.23 1.95
N ILE A 122 -11.11 18.18 2.76
CA ILE A 122 -10.66 16.84 2.35
C ILE A 122 -11.49 16.33 1.18
N CYS A 123 -12.81 16.43 1.27
CA CYS A 123 -13.69 15.98 0.19
C CYS A 123 -13.44 16.77 -1.11
N ALA A 124 -13.25 18.09 -1.01
CA ALA A 124 -12.97 18.90 -2.20
C ALA A 124 -11.61 18.58 -2.83
N VAL A 125 -10.60 18.15 -2.04
CA VAL A 125 -9.32 17.63 -2.57
C VAL A 125 -9.52 16.28 -3.24
N VAL A 126 -10.27 15.37 -2.61
CA VAL A 126 -10.49 14.01 -3.13
C VAL A 126 -11.30 14.02 -4.42
N TYR A 127 -12.34 14.82 -4.49
CA TYR A 127 -13.23 14.92 -5.67
C TYR A 127 -12.84 16.06 -6.63
N GLN A 128 -11.61 16.58 -6.49
CA GLN A 128 -11.12 17.65 -7.37
C GLN A 128 -11.12 17.19 -8.84
N GLY A 129 -11.74 17.97 -9.72
CA GLY A 129 -11.82 17.68 -11.15
C GLY A 129 -13.00 16.81 -11.58
N GLU A 130 -13.81 16.27 -10.64
CA GLU A 130 -14.93 15.38 -10.97
C GLU A 130 -15.90 15.99 -12.00
N GLN A 131 -16.29 17.25 -11.81
CA GLN A 131 -17.25 17.93 -12.71
C GLN A 131 -16.72 18.13 -14.13
N ARG A 132 -15.42 18.12 -14.32
CA ARG A 132 -14.76 18.31 -15.62
C ARG A 132 -14.28 17.00 -16.24
N GLY A 133 -14.33 15.90 -15.48
CA GLY A 133 -13.80 14.60 -15.90
C GLY A 133 -12.27 14.49 -15.86
N ASP A 134 -11.57 15.50 -15.32
CA ASP A 134 -10.12 15.53 -15.12
C ASP A 134 -9.73 15.24 -13.66
N CYS A 135 -10.28 14.15 -13.10
CA CYS A 135 -10.16 13.80 -11.69
C CYS A 135 -8.72 13.72 -11.20
N GLN A 136 -8.42 14.42 -10.12
CA GLN A 136 -7.13 14.34 -9.42
C GLN A 136 -6.83 12.92 -8.92
N PHE A 137 -7.87 12.20 -8.50
CA PHE A 137 -7.83 10.79 -8.17
C PHE A 137 -8.65 10.01 -9.19
N SER A 138 -8.01 9.08 -9.92
CA SER A 138 -8.62 8.38 -11.06
C SER A 138 -9.88 7.61 -10.68
N PHE A 139 -9.96 7.06 -9.48
CA PHE A 139 -11.09 6.27 -9.01
C PHE A 139 -12.41 7.06 -8.96
N VAL A 140 -12.36 8.38 -8.90
CA VAL A 140 -13.54 9.25 -8.90
C VAL A 140 -14.21 9.26 -10.28
N CYS A 141 -13.42 9.24 -11.37
CA CYS A 141 -13.91 9.35 -12.74
C CYS A 141 -14.01 8.00 -13.49
N ASN A 142 -13.25 6.97 -13.10
CA ASN A 142 -13.14 5.72 -13.85
C ASN A 142 -14.21 4.67 -13.53
N GLY A 143 -15.16 5.01 -12.65
CA GLY A 143 -16.24 4.11 -12.25
C GLY A 143 -15.91 3.10 -11.16
N ALA A 144 -14.69 3.10 -10.61
CA ALA A 144 -14.28 2.19 -9.54
C ALA A 144 -15.17 2.26 -8.29
N MET A 145 -15.77 3.43 -8.04
CA MET A 145 -16.66 3.64 -6.89
C MET A 145 -18.04 2.98 -7.02
N ARG A 146 -18.42 2.50 -8.22
CA ARG A 146 -19.73 1.86 -8.46
C ARG A 146 -19.79 0.42 -7.96
N GLY A 147 -18.65 -0.25 -7.85
CA GLY A 147 -18.57 -1.62 -7.37
C GLY A 147 -18.59 -1.73 -5.84
N PRO A 148 -18.85 -2.93 -5.31
CA PRO A 148 -18.76 -3.19 -3.88
C PRO A 148 -17.32 -3.03 -3.40
N ARG A 149 -17.16 -2.49 -2.19
CA ARG A 149 -15.85 -2.39 -1.55
C ARG A 149 -15.54 -3.68 -0.80
N GLU A 150 -14.30 -4.13 -0.87
CA GLU A 150 -13.82 -5.22 -0.03
C GLU A 150 -13.87 -4.75 1.44
N ARG A 151 -14.60 -5.50 2.27
CA ARG A 151 -14.98 -5.08 3.62
C ARG A 151 -13.78 -4.79 4.53
N PHE A 152 -12.81 -5.70 4.57
CA PHE A 152 -11.68 -5.56 5.50
C PHE A 152 -10.73 -4.44 5.06
N ALA A 153 -10.41 -4.35 3.77
CA ALA A 153 -9.60 -3.26 3.25
C ALA A 153 -10.27 -1.88 3.42
N TRP A 154 -11.61 -1.82 3.31
CA TRP A 154 -12.35 -0.60 3.61
C TRP A 154 -12.27 -0.19 5.08
N LEU A 155 -12.43 -1.15 5.99
CA LEU A 155 -12.31 -0.89 7.43
C LEU A 155 -10.89 -0.43 7.79
N ASP A 156 -9.86 -1.03 7.19
CA ASP A 156 -8.47 -0.61 7.39
C ASP A 156 -8.21 0.79 6.84
N ALA A 157 -8.72 1.12 5.66
CA ALA A 157 -8.64 2.47 5.11
C ALA A 157 -9.31 3.50 6.03
N ARG A 158 -10.48 3.18 6.59
CA ARG A 158 -11.16 4.04 7.59
C ARG A 158 -10.33 4.21 8.87
N ARG A 159 -9.68 3.16 9.37
CA ARG A 159 -8.78 3.27 10.56
C ARG A 159 -7.61 4.19 10.28
N VAL A 160 -6.96 4.06 9.11
CA VAL A 160 -5.86 4.94 8.71
C VAL A 160 -6.34 6.37 8.58
N ALA A 161 -7.46 6.61 7.91
CA ALA A 161 -8.06 7.93 7.76
C ALA A 161 -8.41 8.56 9.12
N ALA A 162 -9.02 7.80 10.03
CA ALA A 162 -9.35 8.26 11.38
C ALA A 162 -8.10 8.67 12.18
N ARG A 163 -7.03 7.89 12.11
CA ARG A 163 -5.76 8.24 12.77
C ARG A 163 -5.14 9.50 12.19
N ALA A 164 -5.13 9.65 10.86
CA ALA A 164 -4.61 10.84 10.20
C ALA A 164 -5.41 12.10 10.55
N LEU A 165 -6.76 12.00 10.61
CA LEU A 165 -7.64 13.07 11.05
C LEU A 165 -7.48 13.40 12.55
N GLY A 166 -7.12 12.40 13.35
CA GLY A 166 -6.78 12.54 14.77
C GLY A 166 -5.40 13.14 15.05
N GLY A 167 -4.67 13.56 14.01
CA GLY A 167 -3.37 14.23 14.15
C GLY A 167 -2.15 13.33 13.95
N TYR A 168 -2.31 12.07 13.60
CA TYR A 168 -1.16 11.25 13.19
C TYR A 168 -0.52 11.82 11.92
N VAL A 169 0.77 12.08 11.98
CA VAL A 169 1.54 12.65 10.85
C VAL A 169 2.52 11.60 10.35
N MET A 170 2.52 11.37 9.04
CA MET A 170 3.51 10.55 8.35
C MET A 170 4.70 11.44 7.98
N THR A 171 5.69 11.49 8.88
CA THR A 171 6.83 12.42 8.77
C THR A 171 7.73 12.13 7.58
N GLU A 172 7.84 10.87 7.18
CA GLU A 172 8.69 10.39 6.10
C GLU A 172 8.33 11.05 4.75
N VAL A 173 7.06 11.29 4.50
CA VAL A 173 6.63 11.96 3.26
C VAL A 173 6.58 13.49 3.40
N GLY A 174 6.82 14.01 4.58
CA GLY A 174 6.96 15.44 4.85
C GLY A 174 5.79 16.27 4.28
N LYS A 175 6.11 17.25 3.42
CA LYS A 175 5.16 18.16 2.78
C LYS A 175 4.72 17.69 1.39
N ALA A 176 4.95 16.44 1.01
CA ALA A 176 4.57 15.91 -0.30
C ALA A 176 3.09 16.17 -0.62
N THR A 177 2.81 16.62 -1.83
CA THR A 177 1.47 16.86 -2.36
C THR A 177 1.18 16.03 -3.60
N SER A 178 2.16 15.25 -4.04
CA SER A 178 2.06 14.40 -5.22
C SER A 178 2.63 13.02 -4.93
N PHE A 179 2.11 12.02 -5.62
CA PHE A 179 2.67 10.69 -5.65
C PHE A 179 2.33 9.99 -6.96
N HIS A 180 3.11 8.99 -7.31
CA HIS A 180 2.84 8.06 -8.42
C HIS A 180 3.43 6.68 -8.10
N SER A 181 3.15 5.69 -8.95
CA SER A 181 3.73 4.35 -8.82
C SER A 181 5.27 4.40 -8.80
N ALA A 182 5.88 3.60 -7.93
CA ALA A 182 7.34 3.48 -7.80
C ALA A 182 8.04 2.96 -9.07
N ALA A 183 7.28 2.40 -10.04
CA ALA A 183 7.80 1.99 -11.34
C ALA A 183 8.14 3.20 -12.25
N ALA A 184 7.55 4.37 -11.99
CA ALA A 184 7.87 5.58 -12.74
C ALA A 184 9.15 6.26 -12.23
N HIS A 185 9.71 7.16 -13.05
CA HIS A 185 10.90 7.92 -12.68
C HIS A 185 10.62 8.81 -11.45
N ALA A 186 11.50 8.72 -10.44
CA ALA A 186 11.39 9.50 -9.23
C ALA A 186 12.03 10.89 -9.41
N PRO A 187 11.32 12.00 -9.15
CA PRO A 187 11.91 13.31 -9.10
C PRO A 187 13.03 13.40 -8.04
N SER A 188 13.95 14.35 -8.18
CA SER A 188 14.98 14.61 -7.17
C SER A 188 14.31 14.97 -5.83
N GLY A 189 14.80 14.40 -4.73
CA GLY A 189 14.25 14.62 -3.39
C GLY A 189 12.94 13.88 -3.09
N ALA A 190 12.47 13.03 -4.00
CA ALA A 190 11.30 12.20 -3.76
C ALA A 190 11.58 11.06 -2.76
N VAL A 191 10.57 10.71 -1.97
CA VAL A 191 10.62 9.62 -0.99
C VAL A 191 9.90 8.40 -1.53
N ARG A 192 10.56 7.25 -1.54
CA ARG A 192 9.94 5.96 -1.88
C ARG A 192 9.37 5.31 -0.62
N LEU A 193 8.10 4.93 -0.67
CA LEU A 193 7.43 4.23 0.41
C LEU A 193 6.41 3.24 -0.17
N GLY A 194 6.68 1.94 0.02
CA GLY A 194 5.89 0.88 -0.62
C GLY A 194 5.96 0.97 -2.15
N GLY A 195 4.83 0.80 -2.81
CA GLY A 195 4.68 0.89 -4.25
C GLY A 195 4.58 2.31 -4.80
N HIS A 196 4.84 3.35 -4.00
CA HIS A 196 4.70 4.75 -4.38
C HIS A 196 5.96 5.58 -4.19
N VAL A 197 6.05 6.67 -4.96
CA VAL A 197 7.03 7.74 -4.83
C VAL A 197 6.31 9.03 -4.51
N PHE A 198 6.69 9.70 -3.43
CA PHE A 198 6.06 10.91 -2.90
C PHE A 198 6.98 12.13 -3.11
N PHE A 199 6.41 13.27 -3.56
CA PHE A 199 7.15 14.50 -3.85
C PHE A 199 6.27 15.77 -3.73
N THR A 200 6.88 16.94 -3.72
CA THR A 200 6.21 18.25 -3.64
C THR A 200 6.03 18.89 -5.00
#